data_df6670ab1c2ca8a9ee65d2306aeb84c6
#
_entry.id   df6670ab1c2ca8a9ee65d2306aeb84c6
#
_cell.length_a   1.000
_cell.length_b   1.000
_cell.length_c   1.000
_cell.angle_alpha   90.00
_cell.angle_beta   90.00
_cell.angle_gamma   90.00
#
_symmetry.space_group_name_H-M   'P 1'
#
loop_
_entity.id
_entity.type
_entity.pdbx_description
1 polymer ?
#
loop_
_entity_poly.entity_id
_entity_poly.type
_entity_poly.pdbx_seq_one_letter_code
_entity_poly.pdbx_strand_id
1 'polypeptide(L)'
;VSETTKKIETTVLHAGHRADPTTGSVAVPIHQTTSFQFRDAEHAANLFALSELGNIYTRIMNPTCDVLEQRVTAMEGGAAGLALGSGQAASAFCIQNIAKAGDNFVASTDLYGGTWNLFANTMKDMGIECRFVDPSDPENFRRAVDDKTRAFYAETLPNPKLNVFPISEVAAIGRELGIPLIMDNTAASGICRPLEHGAAIVMYSTTKYIGGHGTSIGGLVVDGGNFDWEAHAERQPYLNQPDPSYHGAVWTQAVKGIGPVAYIIKMRTTLLRDLGSAMSPFNAFMFLQGLETLPLRMERHCSNTVAVAEWLAKHPAVETVIHPSQQTGELKARADKYLNGQYGGLCGMVLKGGKDAGAKFIDSLKMFYHVANIGDARSLAIHPATTTHSQLSAEEQEATGVSAGYVRLSIGIEHIDDIISDLDQALAQV
;
A
#
# COMPACT_ATOMS: atom_id res chain seq x y z
N VAL A 1 7.27 -13.53 26.07
CA VAL A 1 7.00 -14.39 24.92
C VAL A 1 8.09 -14.10 23.90
N SER A 2 8.92 -15.09 23.56
CA SER A 2 10.01 -14.92 22.59
C SER A 2 9.47 -14.42 21.26
N GLU A 3 10.19 -13.52 20.59
CA GLU A 3 9.82 -12.85 19.33
C GLU A 3 9.74 -13.79 18.10
N THR A 4 9.97 -15.07 18.27
CA THR A 4 9.95 -16.06 17.21
C THR A 4 8.52 -16.48 16.87
N THR A 5 8.04 -16.05 15.70
CA THR A 5 6.90 -16.61 14.95
C THR A 5 5.50 -16.42 15.54
N LYS A 6 5.13 -15.19 15.90
CA LYS A 6 3.71 -14.92 16.15
C LYS A 6 2.96 -14.89 14.82
N LYS A 7 1.79 -15.52 14.80
CA LYS A 7 0.86 -15.40 13.67
C LYS A 7 0.31 -13.98 13.58
N ILE A 8 -0.16 -13.59 12.38
CA ILE A 8 -0.62 -12.23 12.10
C ILE A 8 -1.71 -11.78 13.08
N GLU A 9 -2.63 -12.66 13.42
CA GLU A 9 -3.74 -12.39 14.36
C GLU A 9 -3.24 -11.96 15.75
N THR A 10 -2.13 -12.54 16.20
CA THR A 10 -1.49 -12.16 17.48
C THR A 10 -0.65 -10.89 17.32
N THR A 11 0.05 -10.76 16.19
CA THR A 11 0.96 -9.65 15.92
C THR A 11 0.21 -8.32 15.88
N VAL A 12 -0.91 -8.24 15.16
CA VAL A 12 -1.71 -7.02 15.02
C VAL A 12 -2.37 -6.56 16.34
N LEU A 13 -2.44 -7.43 17.35
CA LEU A 13 -2.96 -7.10 18.68
C LEU A 13 -1.86 -6.64 19.65
N HIS A 14 -0.64 -7.17 19.54
CA HIS A 14 0.34 -7.07 20.63
C HIS A 14 1.67 -6.39 20.25
N ALA A 15 1.99 -6.25 18.95
CA ALA A 15 3.24 -5.60 18.58
C ALA A 15 3.22 -4.10 18.89
N GLY A 16 4.38 -3.57 19.27
CA GLY A 16 4.61 -2.13 19.47
C GLY A 16 4.01 -1.52 20.74
N HIS A 17 3.15 -2.24 21.49
CA HIS A 17 2.56 -1.70 22.72
C HIS A 17 2.23 -2.80 23.72
N ARG A 18 2.40 -2.46 24.99
CA ARG A 18 1.90 -3.19 26.15
C ARG A 18 0.98 -2.26 26.94
N ALA A 19 1.06 -2.25 28.26
CA ALA A 19 0.44 -1.21 29.07
C ALA A 19 1.31 0.07 29.06
N ASP A 20 0.69 1.24 29.10
CA ASP A 20 1.40 2.51 29.30
C ASP A 20 2.19 2.47 30.61
N PRO A 21 3.51 2.75 30.61
CA PRO A 21 4.34 2.55 31.80
C PRO A 21 4.02 3.53 32.94
N THR A 22 3.36 4.66 32.65
CA THR A 22 3.03 5.68 33.64
C THR A 22 1.65 5.46 34.26
N THR A 23 0.65 5.13 33.45
CA THR A 23 -0.75 5.04 33.86
C THR A 23 -1.27 3.62 33.97
N GLY A 24 -0.58 2.64 33.35
CA GLY A 24 -1.06 1.26 33.23
C GLY A 24 -2.18 1.08 32.19
N SER A 25 -2.47 2.07 31.36
CA SER A 25 -3.49 1.98 30.32
C SER A 25 -3.17 0.85 29.34
N VAL A 26 -4.12 -0.06 29.13
CA VAL A 26 -3.99 -1.17 28.18
C VAL A 26 -4.21 -0.71 26.73
N ALA A 27 -5.18 0.18 26.52
CA ALA A 27 -5.37 0.81 25.20
C ALA A 27 -4.22 1.77 24.91
N VAL A 28 -3.81 1.88 23.64
CA VAL A 28 -2.80 2.83 23.19
C VAL A 28 -3.28 4.25 23.47
N PRO A 29 -2.55 5.08 24.25
CA PRO A 29 -2.94 6.47 24.50
C PRO A 29 -2.87 7.31 23.24
N ILE A 30 -3.77 8.29 23.12
CA ILE A 30 -3.73 9.31 22.06
C ILE A 30 -2.90 10.49 22.55
N HIS A 31 -1.67 10.64 22.06
CA HIS A 31 -0.80 11.75 22.38
C HIS A 31 -1.07 12.95 21.45
N GLN A 32 -2.16 13.68 21.71
CA GLN A 32 -2.54 14.87 20.94
C GLN A 32 -1.76 16.09 21.42
N THR A 33 -0.51 16.17 20.98
CA THR A 33 0.41 17.29 21.30
C THR A 33 1.27 17.63 20.09
N THR A 34 1.75 18.87 20.02
CA THR A 34 2.71 19.30 19.00
C THR A 34 4.15 19.00 19.39
N SER A 35 4.51 19.19 20.66
CA SER A 35 5.89 19.19 21.16
C SER A 35 6.03 18.35 22.40
N PHE A 36 7.26 17.88 22.65
CA PHE A 36 7.62 17.12 23.83
C PHE A 36 8.72 17.86 24.61
N GLN A 37 8.62 17.84 25.95
CA GLN A 37 9.60 18.49 26.82
C GLN A 37 10.88 17.66 26.90
N PHE A 38 12.03 18.30 26.72
CA PHE A 38 13.32 17.69 26.98
C PHE A 38 13.62 17.66 28.48
N ARG A 39 14.43 16.69 28.91
CA ARG A 39 14.91 16.59 30.32
C ARG A 39 15.84 17.75 30.65
N ASP A 40 16.79 18.03 29.73
CA ASP A 40 17.81 19.07 29.84
C ASP A 40 18.37 19.41 28.45
N ALA A 41 19.37 20.30 28.37
CA ALA A 41 19.98 20.75 27.14
C ALA A 41 20.79 19.64 26.43
N GLU A 42 21.42 18.74 27.21
CA GLU A 42 22.20 17.63 26.66
C GLU A 42 21.27 16.59 25.99
N HIS A 43 20.17 16.24 26.66
CA HIS A 43 19.13 15.37 26.07
C HIS A 43 18.60 15.97 24.77
N ALA A 44 18.30 17.27 24.73
CA ALA A 44 17.87 17.93 23.51
C ALA A 44 18.93 17.79 22.39
N ALA A 45 20.19 18.09 22.69
CA ALA A 45 21.28 17.98 21.72
C ALA A 45 21.43 16.55 21.17
N ASN A 46 21.33 15.53 22.03
CA ASN A 46 21.46 14.12 21.67
C ASN A 46 20.32 13.67 20.73
N LEU A 47 19.09 14.11 20.98
CA LEU A 47 17.95 13.81 20.09
C LEU A 47 18.13 14.41 18.70
N PHE A 48 18.55 15.68 18.61
CA PHE A 48 18.81 16.34 17.32
C PHE A 48 20.03 15.76 16.57
N ALA A 49 21.00 15.22 17.30
CA ALA A 49 22.17 14.56 16.71
C ALA A 49 21.90 13.07 16.34
N LEU A 50 20.71 12.52 16.59
CA LEU A 50 20.36 11.11 16.47
C LEU A 50 21.25 10.16 17.29
N SER A 51 21.94 10.66 18.33
CA SER A 51 22.70 9.86 19.28
C SER A 51 21.82 9.25 20.38
N GLU A 52 20.60 9.76 20.56
CA GLU A 52 19.52 9.21 21.36
C GLU A 52 18.23 9.23 20.55
N LEU A 53 17.38 8.22 20.67
CA LEU A 53 16.05 8.19 20.06
C LEU A 53 15.00 8.68 21.06
N GLY A 54 14.03 9.48 20.60
CA GLY A 54 12.97 9.97 21.46
C GLY A 54 12.05 10.97 20.75
N ASN A 55 11.09 11.50 21.48
CA ASN A 55 10.08 12.40 20.94
C ASN A 55 10.56 13.86 21.00
N ILE A 56 10.44 14.57 19.88
CA ILE A 56 10.79 15.99 19.73
C ILE A 56 9.54 16.78 19.36
N TYR A 57 8.92 16.42 18.25
CA TYR A 57 7.82 17.15 17.65
C TYR A 57 6.94 16.21 16.81
N THR A 58 5.62 16.29 16.97
CA THR A 58 4.66 15.32 16.40
C THR A 58 4.75 15.19 14.87
N ARG A 59 5.16 16.23 14.14
CA ARG A 59 5.37 16.12 12.67
C ARG A 59 6.44 15.07 12.30
N ILE A 60 7.42 14.83 13.19
CA ILE A 60 8.53 13.92 12.93
C ILE A 60 8.30 12.56 13.61
N MET A 61 7.81 12.56 14.85
CA MET A 61 7.51 11.38 15.64
C MET A 61 6.42 11.67 16.67
N ASN A 62 5.56 10.68 16.91
CA ASN A 62 4.50 10.76 17.93
C ASN A 62 4.28 9.35 18.50
N PRO A 63 4.16 9.16 19.83
CA PRO A 63 4.04 7.83 20.43
C PRO A 63 2.86 7.01 19.92
N THR A 64 1.72 7.63 19.60
CA THR A 64 0.56 6.92 19.03
C THR A 64 0.84 6.44 17.61
N CYS A 65 1.48 7.29 16.77
CA CYS A 65 1.90 6.90 15.43
C CYS A 65 2.99 5.82 15.46
N ASP A 66 3.91 5.89 16.41
CA ASP A 66 4.99 4.90 16.58
C ASP A 66 4.45 3.49 16.85
N VAL A 67 3.40 3.36 17.65
CA VAL A 67 2.76 2.04 17.87
C VAL A 67 2.17 1.50 16.55
N LEU A 68 1.55 2.34 15.73
CA LEU A 68 1.06 1.93 14.41
C LEU A 68 2.20 1.51 13.49
N GLU A 69 3.28 2.29 13.46
CA GLU A 69 4.50 1.99 12.68
C GLU A 69 5.08 0.64 13.07
N GLN A 70 5.31 0.41 14.37
CA GLN A 70 5.86 -0.85 14.88
C GLN A 70 4.94 -2.05 14.59
N ARG A 71 3.63 -1.88 14.75
CA ARG A 71 2.64 -2.95 14.57
C ARG A 71 2.53 -3.40 13.11
N VAL A 72 2.46 -2.46 12.16
CA VAL A 72 2.44 -2.79 10.73
C VAL A 72 3.80 -3.31 10.27
N THR A 73 4.91 -2.76 10.79
CA THR A 73 6.26 -3.30 10.53
C THR A 73 6.37 -4.76 10.96
N ALA A 74 5.89 -5.09 12.17
CA ALA A 74 5.88 -6.48 12.66
C ALA A 74 4.94 -7.39 11.85
N MET A 75 3.79 -6.86 11.38
CA MET A 75 2.87 -7.57 10.50
C MET A 75 3.55 -7.97 9.18
N GLU A 76 4.35 -7.07 8.61
CA GLU A 76 5.10 -7.32 7.37
C GLU A 76 6.39 -8.13 7.58
N GLY A 77 6.91 -8.18 8.81
CA GLY A 77 8.23 -8.75 9.09
C GLY A 77 9.39 -7.82 8.69
N GLY A 78 9.15 -6.52 8.67
CA GLY A 78 10.12 -5.49 8.31
C GLY A 78 11.03 -5.06 9.46
N ALA A 79 11.97 -4.16 9.17
CA ALA A 79 12.92 -3.59 10.14
C ALA A 79 12.43 -2.28 10.76
N ALA A 80 11.79 -1.41 9.98
CA ALA A 80 11.25 -0.13 10.45
C ALA A 80 10.08 0.35 9.60
N GLY A 81 9.22 1.18 10.19
CA GLY A 81 8.07 1.79 9.51
C GLY A 81 7.98 3.30 9.70
N LEU A 82 7.22 3.95 8.83
CA LEU A 82 6.93 5.38 8.88
C LEU A 82 5.47 5.65 8.51
N ALA A 83 4.71 6.23 9.43
CA ALA A 83 3.35 6.69 9.21
C ALA A 83 3.33 8.06 8.52
N LEU A 84 2.46 8.20 7.54
CA LEU A 84 2.33 9.38 6.69
C LEU A 84 0.86 9.81 6.56
N GLY A 85 0.61 11.04 6.19
CA GLY A 85 -0.73 11.64 6.10
C GLY A 85 -1.64 11.04 5.02
N SER A 86 -1.10 10.29 4.05
CA SER A 86 -1.89 9.61 3.01
C SER A 86 -1.09 8.53 2.30
N GLY A 87 -1.78 7.61 1.61
CA GLY A 87 -1.14 6.63 0.72
C GLY A 87 -0.39 7.29 -0.44
N GLN A 88 -0.92 8.38 -1.00
CA GLN A 88 -0.22 9.15 -2.06
C GLN A 88 1.09 9.76 -1.57
N ALA A 89 1.12 10.28 -0.33
CA ALA A 89 2.38 10.73 0.28
C ALA A 89 3.36 9.58 0.46
N ALA A 90 2.88 8.39 0.83
CA ALA A 90 3.72 7.19 0.94
C ALA A 90 4.33 6.80 -0.41
N SER A 91 3.52 6.73 -1.49
CA SER A 91 4.02 6.46 -2.85
C SER A 91 5.05 7.52 -3.31
N ALA A 92 4.74 8.81 -3.09
CA ALA A 92 5.64 9.91 -3.47
C ALA A 92 6.97 9.84 -2.70
N PHE A 93 6.90 9.68 -1.38
CA PHE A 93 8.10 9.66 -0.53
C PHE A 93 8.97 8.41 -0.78
N CYS A 94 8.36 7.28 -1.14
CA CYS A 94 9.12 6.09 -1.52
C CYS A 94 10.08 6.39 -2.68
N ILE A 95 9.65 7.14 -3.68
CA ILE A 95 10.48 7.51 -4.83
C ILE A 95 11.42 8.68 -4.49
N GLN A 96 10.90 9.77 -3.93
CA GLN A 96 11.69 10.98 -3.62
C GLN A 96 12.82 10.73 -2.61
N ASN A 97 12.71 9.67 -1.81
CA ASN A 97 13.75 9.30 -0.85
C ASN A 97 15.05 8.85 -1.52
N ILE A 98 14.95 8.26 -2.73
CA ILE A 98 16.08 7.66 -3.45
C ILE A 98 16.21 8.12 -4.91
N ALA A 99 15.36 9.03 -5.38
CA ALA A 99 15.42 9.63 -6.71
C ALA A 99 15.28 11.15 -6.64
N LYS A 100 15.98 11.86 -7.51
CA LYS A 100 15.96 13.32 -7.66
C LYS A 100 15.78 13.70 -9.11
N ALA A 101 15.68 15.01 -9.40
CA ALA A 101 15.65 15.52 -10.76
C ALA A 101 16.82 14.98 -11.60
N GLY A 102 16.51 14.39 -12.76
CA GLY A 102 17.45 13.71 -13.67
C GLY A 102 17.59 12.20 -13.43
N ASP A 103 16.98 11.65 -12.38
CA ASP A 103 16.85 10.20 -12.17
C ASP A 103 15.53 9.68 -12.77
N ASN A 104 15.45 8.35 -12.85
CA ASN A 104 14.23 7.64 -13.23
C ASN A 104 13.97 6.42 -12.34
N PHE A 105 12.77 5.88 -12.46
CA PHE A 105 12.38 4.60 -11.91
C PHE A 105 11.45 3.86 -12.89
N VAL A 106 11.36 2.55 -12.73
CA VAL A 106 10.50 1.71 -13.58
C VAL A 106 9.29 1.28 -12.77
N ALA A 107 8.09 1.48 -13.31
CA ALA A 107 6.85 1.08 -12.67
C ALA A 107 6.00 0.17 -13.57
N SER A 108 5.20 -0.69 -12.95
CA SER A 108 4.16 -1.43 -13.66
C SER A 108 3.16 -0.48 -14.32
N THR A 109 2.62 -0.86 -15.49
CA THR A 109 1.45 -0.19 -16.08
C THR A 109 0.19 -0.41 -15.26
N ASP A 110 0.14 -1.50 -14.49
CA ASP A 110 -1.01 -1.90 -13.70
C ASP A 110 -0.91 -1.25 -12.31
N LEU A 111 -1.41 -0.03 -12.18
CA LEU A 111 -1.42 0.77 -10.97
C LEU A 111 -2.78 1.44 -10.74
N TYR A 112 -3.06 1.78 -9.51
CA TYR A 112 -4.13 2.70 -9.17
C TYR A 112 -4.00 4.02 -9.95
N GLY A 113 -5.09 4.50 -10.53
CA GLY A 113 -5.08 5.69 -11.40
C GLY A 113 -4.44 6.94 -10.77
N GLY A 114 -4.62 7.14 -9.44
CA GLY A 114 -3.97 8.24 -8.73
C GLY A 114 -2.45 8.10 -8.66
N THR A 115 -1.94 6.88 -8.49
CA THR A 115 -0.49 6.59 -8.49
C THR A 115 0.08 6.73 -9.90
N TRP A 116 -0.65 6.23 -10.91
CA TRP A 116 -0.26 6.41 -12.30
C TRP A 116 -0.11 7.90 -12.65
N ASN A 117 -1.11 8.71 -12.30
CA ASN A 117 -1.09 10.16 -12.55
C ASN A 117 0.05 10.86 -11.77
N LEU A 118 0.27 10.48 -10.51
CA LEU A 118 1.39 10.98 -9.71
C LEU A 118 2.73 10.75 -10.44
N PHE A 119 2.93 9.56 -10.99
CA PHE A 119 4.19 9.17 -11.62
C PHE A 119 4.34 9.74 -13.03
N ALA A 120 3.27 9.72 -13.83
CA ALA A 120 3.30 10.17 -15.21
C ALA A 120 3.43 11.70 -15.35
N ASN A 121 2.86 12.45 -14.40
CA ASN A 121 2.76 13.90 -14.48
C ASN A 121 3.50 14.59 -13.33
N THR A 122 3.06 14.44 -12.09
CA THR A 122 3.60 15.20 -10.94
C THR A 122 5.10 14.94 -10.72
N MET A 123 5.54 13.68 -10.76
CA MET A 123 6.97 13.35 -10.62
C MET A 123 7.79 13.85 -11.82
N LYS A 124 7.22 13.79 -13.00
CA LYS A 124 7.84 14.33 -14.22
C LYS A 124 8.08 15.84 -14.10
N ASP A 125 7.12 16.60 -13.59
CA ASP A 125 7.26 18.04 -13.33
C ASP A 125 8.35 18.33 -12.28
N MET A 126 8.63 17.39 -11.38
CA MET A 126 9.75 17.43 -10.43
C MET A 126 11.08 16.96 -11.05
N GLY A 127 11.08 16.60 -12.33
CA GLY A 127 12.26 16.13 -13.07
C GLY A 127 12.61 14.66 -12.85
N ILE A 128 11.72 13.86 -12.25
CA ILE A 128 11.90 12.42 -12.04
C ILE A 128 11.06 11.67 -13.09
N GLU A 129 11.71 10.91 -13.95
CA GLU A 129 11.03 10.15 -15.00
C GLU A 129 10.48 8.82 -14.47
N CYS A 130 9.23 8.49 -14.78
CA CYS A 130 8.67 7.15 -14.60
C CYS A 130 8.62 6.42 -15.95
N ARG A 131 9.19 5.23 -16.03
CA ARG A 131 9.12 4.33 -17.18
C ARG A 131 8.13 3.22 -16.88
N PHE A 132 6.96 3.30 -17.49
CA PHE A 132 5.93 2.29 -17.33
C PHE A 132 6.20 1.07 -18.21
N VAL A 133 6.07 -0.14 -17.64
CA VAL A 133 6.28 -1.40 -18.33
C VAL A 133 5.15 -2.39 -18.03
N ASP A 134 4.85 -3.25 -18.99
CA ASP A 134 3.90 -4.35 -18.81
C ASP A 134 4.50 -5.39 -17.85
N PRO A 135 3.83 -5.69 -16.71
CA PRO A 135 4.31 -6.64 -15.72
C PRO A 135 4.10 -8.11 -16.12
N SER A 136 3.46 -8.40 -17.24
CA SER A 136 3.23 -9.77 -17.70
C SER A 136 4.54 -10.51 -17.98
N ASP A 137 5.56 -9.79 -18.44
CA ASP A 137 6.93 -10.27 -18.60
C ASP A 137 7.86 -9.52 -17.63
N PRO A 138 8.39 -10.17 -16.56
CA PRO A 138 9.33 -9.54 -15.63
C PRO A 138 10.57 -8.90 -16.28
N GLU A 139 11.03 -9.44 -17.42
CA GLU A 139 12.19 -8.90 -18.15
C GLU A 139 11.93 -7.51 -18.75
N ASN A 140 10.67 -7.06 -18.83
CA ASN A 140 10.37 -5.67 -19.21
C ASN A 140 10.95 -4.67 -18.21
N PHE A 141 10.99 -5.02 -16.92
CA PHE A 141 11.64 -4.20 -15.90
C PHE A 141 13.14 -4.06 -16.19
N ARG A 142 13.83 -5.17 -16.48
CA ARG A 142 15.26 -5.15 -16.85
C ARG A 142 15.53 -4.29 -18.10
N ARG A 143 14.73 -4.46 -19.13
CA ARG A 143 14.89 -3.74 -20.42
C ARG A 143 14.73 -2.22 -20.29
N ALA A 144 14.00 -1.74 -19.28
CA ALA A 144 13.76 -0.32 -19.04
C ALA A 144 14.82 0.36 -18.17
N VAL A 145 15.81 -0.38 -17.64
CA VAL A 145 16.85 0.13 -16.75
C VAL A 145 17.96 0.86 -17.50
N ASP A 146 18.42 1.96 -16.92
CA ASP A 146 19.68 2.63 -17.25
C ASP A 146 20.44 3.03 -15.96
N ASP A 147 21.53 3.80 -16.09
CA ASP A 147 22.39 4.20 -14.95
C ASP A 147 21.67 5.17 -13.96
N LYS A 148 20.56 5.77 -14.38
CA LYS A 148 19.75 6.70 -13.58
C LYS A 148 18.56 6.03 -12.89
N THR A 149 18.32 4.75 -13.14
CA THR A 149 17.20 4.01 -12.55
C THR A 149 17.46 3.73 -11.07
N ARG A 150 16.56 4.18 -10.19
CA ARG A 150 16.70 4.12 -8.72
C ARG A 150 15.79 3.11 -8.05
N ALA A 151 14.63 2.81 -8.62
CA ALA A 151 13.64 1.92 -8.02
C ALA A 151 12.85 1.15 -9.07
N PHE A 152 12.27 0.02 -8.65
CA PHE A 152 11.11 -0.61 -9.26
C PHE A 152 9.88 -0.37 -8.38
N TYR A 153 8.71 -0.17 -8.99
CA TYR A 153 7.46 0.05 -8.27
C TYR A 153 6.30 -0.73 -8.89
N ALA A 154 5.51 -1.42 -8.04
CA ALA A 154 4.31 -2.13 -8.47
C ALA A 154 3.29 -2.28 -7.33
N GLU A 155 2.06 -2.70 -7.68
CA GLU A 155 1.03 -3.10 -6.73
C GLU A 155 0.95 -4.63 -6.66
N THR A 156 0.77 -5.19 -5.46
CA THR A 156 0.64 -6.64 -5.26
C THR A 156 -0.59 -7.18 -5.98
N LEU A 157 -1.72 -6.50 -5.81
CA LEU A 157 -3.01 -6.82 -6.43
C LEU A 157 -3.57 -5.55 -7.08
N PRO A 158 -3.16 -5.26 -8.32
CA PRO A 158 -3.48 -4.00 -8.97
C PRO A 158 -4.95 -3.91 -9.34
N ASN A 159 -5.55 -2.76 -9.07
CA ASN A 159 -6.92 -2.42 -9.44
C ASN A 159 -6.89 -1.54 -10.72
N PRO A 160 -7.63 -1.88 -11.80
CA PRO A 160 -8.79 -2.80 -11.87
C PRO A 160 -8.51 -4.23 -12.34
N LYS A 161 -7.34 -4.52 -12.91
CA LYS A 161 -7.08 -5.80 -13.60
C LYS A 161 -6.98 -7.01 -12.68
N LEU A 162 -6.59 -6.84 -11.42
CA LEU A 162 -6.46 -7.87 -10.39
C LEU A 162 -5.53 -9.05 -10.79
N ASN A 163 -4.55 -8.78 -11.65
CA ASN A 163 -3.49 -9.72 -12.01
C ASN A 163 -2.36 -9.59 -11.00
N VAL A 164 -2.17 -10.60 -10.16
CA VAL A 164 -1.14 -10.57 -9.12
C VAL A 164 0.24 -10.36 -9.73
N PHE A 165 1.00 -9.40 -9.17
CA PHE A 165 2.32 -9.03 -9.68
C PHE A 165 3.36 -10.14 -9.46
N PRO A 166 4.33 -10.38 -10.37
CA PRO A 166 5.41 -11.36 -10.23
C PRO A 166 6.52 -10.87 -9.28
N ILE A 167 6.22 -10.82 -7.98
CA ILE A 167 7.06 -10.16 -6.97
C ILE A 167 8.47 -10.75 -6.93
N SER A 168 8.61 -12.07 -6.79
CA SER A 168 9.91 -12.72 -6.62
C SER A 168 10.80 -12.58 -7.85
N GLU A 169 10.20 -12.63 -9.02
CA GLU A 169 10.87 -12.56 -10.30
C GLU A 169 11.46 -11.15 -10.51
N VAL A 170 10.66 -10.09 -10.32
CA VAL A 170 11.11 -8.71 -10.46
C VAL A 170 12.05 -8.30 -9.30
N ALA A 171 11.81 -8.78 -8.08
CA ALA A 171 12.73 -8.56 -6.96
C ALA A 171 14.12 -9.17 -7.21
N ALA A 172 14.18 -10.34 -7.85
CA ALA A 172 15.46 -10.97 -8.22
C ALA A 172 16.23 -10.12 -9.24
N ILE A 173 15.55 -9.61 -10.28
CA ILE A 173 16.12 -8.68 -11.26
C ILE A 173 16.63 -7.41 -10.56
N GLY A 174 15.83 -6.84 -9.67
CA GLY A 174 16.20 -5.64 -8.92
C GLY A 174 17.43 -5.86 -8.05
N ARG A 175 17.51 -7.00 -7.35
CA ARG A 175 18.66 -7.35 -6.51
C ARG A 175 19.94 -7.50 -7.31
N GLU A 176 19.89 -8.13 -8.48
CA GLU A 176 21.01 -8.26 -9.40
C GLU A 176 21.54 -6.89 -9.88
N LEU A 177 20.63 -5.95 -10.14
CA LEU A 177 20.94 -4.63 -10.70
C LEU A 177 21.16 -3.53 -9.63
N GLY A 178 21.02 -3.85 -8.35
CA GLY A 178 21.10 -2.87 -7.26
C GLY A 178 19.92 -1.91 -7.19
N ILE A 179 18.74 -2.36 -7.61
CA ILE A 179 17.49 -1.58 -7.69
C ILE A 179 16.46 -2.18 -6.72
N PRO A 180 16.03 -1.46 -5.66
CA PRO A 180 15.02 -1.96 -4.75
C PRO A 180 13.65 -2.07 -5.43
N LEU A 181 12.91 -3.16 -5.15
CA LEU A 181 11.50 -3.27 -5.49
C LEU A 181 10.66 -2.69 -4.35
N ILE A 182 9.82 -1.73 -4.69
CA ILE A 182 8.83 -1.08 -3.82
C ILE A 182 7.45 -1.62 -4.18
N MET A 183 6.74 -2.17 -3.19
CA MET A 183 5.42 -2.76 -3.41
C MET A 183 4.32 -1.98 -2.69
N ASP A 184 3.31 -1.54 -3.42
CA ASP A 184 2.05 -1.13 -2.81
C ASP A 184 1.21 -2.39 -2.50
N ASN A 185 1.07 -2.68 -1.21
CA ASN A 185 0.34 -3.85 -0.73
C ASN A 185 -1.06 -3.51 -0.20
N THR A 186 -1.59 -2.35 -0.57
CA THR A 186 -2.88 -1.84 -0.05
C THR A 186 -4.04 -2.81 -0.27
N ALA A 187 -4.19 -3.36 -1.47
CA ALA A 187 -5.31 -4.27 -1.79
C ALA A 187 -5.11 -5.70 -1.26
N ALA A 188 -3.88 -6.05 -0.88
CA ALA A 188 -3.53 -7.36 -0.32
C ALA A 188 -3.08 -7.29 1.15
N SER A 189 -3.52 -6.26 1.88
CA SER A 189 -3.19 -6.05 3.30
C SER A 189 -3.48 -7.28 4.15
N GLY A 190 -2.45 -7.83 4.80
CA GLY A 190 -2.56 -8.97 5.71
C GLY A 190 -2.73 -10.34 5.02
N ILE A 191 -2.85 -10.41 3.69
CA ILE A 191 -2.94 -11.68 2.94
C ILE A 191 -1.67 -12.00 2.15
N CYS A 192 -0.90 -10.98 1.77
CA CYS A 192 0.41 -11.11 1.17
C CYS A 192 1.45 -10.34 2.00
N ARG A 193 2.67 -10.87 2.08
CA ARG A 193 3.84 -10.19 2.66
C ARG A 193 4.92 -10.05 1.59
N PRO A 194 4.94 -8.98 0.80
CA PRO A 194 5.90 -8.82 -0.28
C PRO A 194 7.37 -8.89 0.15
N LEU A 195 7.70 -8.52 1.40
CA LEU A 195 9.05 -8.63 1.94
C LEU A 195 9.57 -10.09 1.94
N GLU A 196 8.70 -11.06 2.24
CA GLU A 196 9.05 -12.50 2.21
C GLU A 196 9.34 -12.99 0.78
N HIS A 197 8.91 -12.24 -0.22
CA HIS A 197 9.10 -12.54 -1.64
C HIS A 197 10.18 -11.70 -2.31
N GLY A 198 10.95 -10.93 -1.51
CA GLY A 198 12.13 -10.22 -1.97
C GLY A 198 11.93 -8.73 -2.25
N ALA A 199 10.75 -8.17 -2.06
CA ALA A 199 10.58 -6.72 -2.05
C ALA A 199 11.47 -6.07 -0.98
N ALA A 200 12.00 -4.88 -1.25
CA ALA A 200 12.81 -4.13 -0.31
C ALA A 200 11.94 -3.23 0.58
N ILE A 201 10.93 -2.62 -0.01
CA ILE A 201 10.04 -1.65 0.63
C ILE A 201 8.60 -2.06 0.35
N VAL A 202 7.74 -1.94 1.36
CA VAL A 202 6.29 -2.08 1.22
C VAL A 202 5.62 -0.79 1.66
N MET A 203 4.64 -0.34 0.91
CA MET A 203 3.82 0.79 1.31
C MET A 203 2.34 0.42 1.37
N TYR A 204 1.57 1.21 2.12
CA TYR A 204 0.14 1.08 2.30
C TYR A 204 -0.57 2.43 2.23
N SER A 205 -1.73 2.46 1.61
CA SER A 205 -2.78 3.38 2.00
C SER A 205 -3.53 2.78 3.21
N THR A 206 -3.21 3.23 4.42
CA THR A 206 -3.91 2.77 5.63
C THR A 206 -5.39 3.14 5.64
N THR A 207 -5.78 4.09 4.79
CA THR A 207 -7.15 4.51 4.49
C THR A 207 -8.08 3.35 4.12
N LYS A 208 -7.52 2.27 3.51
CA LYS A 208 -8.26 1.16 2.91
C LYS A 208 -8.49 0.04 3.94
N TYR A 209 -8.06 -1.18 3.65
CA TYR A 209 -8.30 -2.36 4.50
C TYR A 209 -7.75 -2.23 5.92
N ILE A 210 -6.60 -1.56 6.13
CA ILE A 210 -6.04 -1.38 7.48
C ILE A 210 -7.03 -0.61 8.36
N GLY A 211 -7.52 0.54 7.93
CA GLY A 211 -8.58 1.28 8.62
C GLY A 211 -9.92 0.58 8.59
N GLY A 212 -10.35 0.17 7.41
CA GLY A 212 -11.52 -0.67 7.15
C GLY A 212 -12.89 -0.05 7.40
N HIS A 213 -12.97 1.24 7.77
CA HIS A 213 -14.22 1.89 8.19
C HIS A 213 -14.52 3.20 7.47
N GLY A 214 -13.65 3.63 6.55
CA GLY A 214 -13.83 4.88 5.80
C GLY A 214 -13.77 6.15 6.65
N THR A 215 -13.13 6.11 7.82
CA THR A 215 -13.11 7.21 8.80
C THR A 215 -11.89 8.10 8.71
N SER A 216 -10.75 7.60 8.22
CA SER A 216 -9.46 8.28 8.30
C SER A 216 -8.64 8.09 7.03
N ILE A 217 -7.85 9.11 6.69
CA ILE A 217 -6.87 9.07 5.60
C ILE A 217 -5.48 8.93 6.20
N GLY A 218 -4.67 8.04 5.64
CA GLY A 218 -3.29 7.83 6.04
C GLY A 218 -2.50 6.93 5.08
N GLY A 219 -1.20 6.92 5.25
CA GLY A 219 -0.26 6.05 4.57
C GLY A 219 0.76 5.47 5.53
N LEU A 220 1.47 4.44 5.11
CA LEU A 220 2.55 3.85 5.87
C LEU A 220 3.57 3.22 4.92
N VAL A 221 4.85 3.36 5.25
CA VAL A 221 5.96 2.72 4.52
C VAL A 221 6.69 1.80 5.48
N VAL A 222 7.02 0.60 5.03
CA VAL A 222 7.82 -0.39 5.78
C VAL A 222 9.08 -0.70 5.00
N ASP A 223 10.24 -0.54 5.65
CA ASP A 223 11.53 -1.01 5.15
C ASP A 223 11.76 -2.45 5.60
N GLY A 224 12.04 -3.34 4.66
CA GLY A 224 12.34 -4.73 4.95
C GLY A 224 13.69 -4.93 5.66
N GLY A 225 14.60 -3.97 5.57
CA GLY A 225 15.98 -4.12 6.04
C GLY A 225 16.77 -5.20 5.30
N ASN A 226 16.27 -5.67 4.18
CA ASN A 226 16.77 -6.82 3.40
C ASN A 226 17.46 -6.41 2.08
N PHE A 227 17.60 -5.10 1.83
CA PHE A 227 18.30 -4.56 0.65
C PHE A 227 19.64 -3.95 1.09
N ASP A 228 20.74 -4.39 0.46
CA ASP A 228 22.09 -3.90 0.78
C ASP A 228 22.36 -2.58 0.06
N TRP A 229 21.99 -1.48 0.72
CA TRP A 229 22.22 -0.13 0.20
C TRP A 229 23.72 0.20 0.01
N GLU A 230 24.59 -0.32 0.88
CA GLU A 230 26.05 -0.05 0.83
C GLU A 230 26.70 -0.76 -0.36
N ALA A 231 26.35 -2.02 -0.61
CA ALA A 231 26.87 -2.77 -1.76
C ALA A 231 26.51 -2.13 -3.10
N HIS A 232 25.44 -1.35 -3.13
CA HIS A 232 24.95 -0.67 -4.34
C HIS A 232 25.09 0.85 -4.27
N ALA A 233 26.12 1.38 -3.60
CA ALA A 233 26.32 2.80 -3.33
C ALA A 233 26.34 3.68 -4.59
N GLU A 234 26.89 3.21 -5.70
CA GLU A 234 26.91 3.94 -6.98
C GLU A 234 25.50 4.12 -7.54
N ARG A 235 24.67 3.08 -7.46
CA ARG A 235 23.28 3.09 -7.91
C ARG A 235 22.34 3.80 -6.93
N GLN A 236 22.69 3.79 -5.63
CA GLN A 236 21.88 4.36 -4.53
C GLN A 236 22.65 5.49 -3.80
N PRO A 237 23.02 6.59 -4.51
CA PRO A 237 23.91 7.60 -3.96
C PRO A 237 23.30 8.37 -2.78
N TYR A 238 21.99 8.57 -2.75
CA TYR A 238 21.33 9.43 -1.77
C TYR A 238 21.24 8.86 -0.35
N LEU A 239 21.58 7.59 -0.17
CA LEU A 239 21.79 6.99 1.14
C LEU A 239 23.27 6.84 1.49
N ASN A 240 24.17 6.95 0.51
CA ASN A 240 25.59 6.64 0.59
C ASN A 240 26.53 7.86 0.42
N GLN A 241 25.97 9.05 0.18
CA GLN A 241 26.72 10.30 0.09
C GLN A 241 26.34 11.24 1.23
N PRO A 242 27.20 12.20 1.61
CA PRO A 242 26.88 13.20 2.62
C PRO A 242 25.62 13.98 2.28
N ASP A 243 24.65 13.99 3.20
CA ASP A 243 23.41 14.71 3.05
C ASP A 243 23.53 16.11 3.65
N PRO A 244 23.50 17.18 2.84
CA PRO A 244 23.63 18.56 3.34
C PRO A 244 22.43 18.99 4.21
N SER A 245 21.26 18.35 4.04
CA SER A 245 20.09 18.62 4.86
C SER A 245 20.20 18.10 6.30
N TYR A 246 21.20 17.22 6.55
CA TYR A 246 21.44 16.65 7.87
C TYR A 246 22.94 16.60 8.22
N HIS A 247 23.57 17.78 8.26
CA HIS A 247 24.96 17.97 8.69
C HIS A 247 26.01 17.08 7.97
N GLY A 248 25.73 16.67 6.74
CA GLY A 248 26.61 15.79 5.96
C GLY A 248 26.54 14.32 6.35
N ALA A 249 25.48 13.87 7.00
CA ALA A 249 25.30 12.46 7.35
C ALA A 249 25.28 11.56 6.11
N VAL A 250 26.02 10.47 6.15
CA VAL A 250 25.89 9.33 5.22
C VAL A 250 24.95 8.35 5.89
N TRP A 251 23.75 8.20 5.38
CA TRP A 251 22.65 7.53 6.09
C TRP A 251 22.95 6.06 6.41
N THR A 252 23.55 5.32 5.48
CA THR A 252 23.96 3.93 5.70
C THR A 252 24.99 3.79 6.83
N GLN A 253 25.81 4.82 7.09
CA GLN A 253 26.79 4.83 8.18
C GLN A 253 26.21 5.40 9.48
N ALA A 254 25.44 6.49 9.37
CA ALA A 254 24.93 7.23 10.53
C ALA A 254 24.00 6.38 11.41
N VAL A 255 23.26 5.43 10.82
CA VAL A 255 22.30 4.58 11.54
C VAL A 255 22.75 3.14 11.72
N LYS A 256 24.00 2.82 11.37
CA LYS A 256 24.53 1.43 11.41
C LYS A 256 24.41 0.78 12.80
N GLY A 257 24.52 1.59 13.85
CA GLY A 257 24.41 1.12 15.23
C GLY A 257 22.99 0.75 15.69
N ILE A 258 21.96 1.18 14.95
CA ILE A 258 20.55 0.91 15.30
C ILE A 258 19.87 -0.09 14.36
N GLY A 259 20.54 -0.51 13.29
CA GLY A 259 20.06 -1.56 12.38
C GLY A 259 19.93 -1.11 10.92
N PRO A 260 19.37 -1.97 10.05
CA PRO A 260 19.23 -1.71 8.62
C PRO A 260 18.02 -0.82 8.34
N VAL A 261 18.03 0.41 8.85
CA VAL A 261 16.89 1.36 8.85
C VAL A 261 17.18 2.69 8.15
N ALA A 262 18.29 2.75 7.39
CA ALA A 262 18.74 3.98 6.74
C ALA A 262 17.67 4.64 5.85
N TYR A 263 16.91 3.84 5.12
CA TYR A 263 15.87 4.32 4.24
C TYR A 263 14.74 5.04 5.00
N ILE A 264 14.24 4.44 6.09
CA ILE A 264 13.16 5.02 6.91
C ILE A 264 13.65 6.22 7.72
N ILE A 265 14.84 6.15 8.32
CA ILE A 265 15.36 7.28 9.11
C ILE A 265 15.61 8.50 8.22
N LYS A 266 16.18 8.33 7.03
CA LYS A 266 16.32 9.41 6.05
C LYS A 266 14.93 9.98 5.69
N MET A 267 13.96 9.15 5.33
CA MET A 267 12.61 9.60 4.95
C MET A 267 11.96 10.42 6.08
N ARG A 268 12.09 9.97 7.33
CA ARG A 268 11.56 10.65 8.53
C ARG A 268 12.24 12.01 8.76
N THR A 269 13.56 12.05 8.72
CA THR A 269 14.36 13.22 9.12
C THR A 269 14.59 14.22 7.98
N THR A 270 14.24 13.87 6.75
CA THR A 270 14.28 14.76 5.58
C THR A 270 12.87 15.01 5.04
N LEU A 271 12.29 14.08 4.28
CA LEU A 271 11.03 14.31 3.57
C LEU A 271 9.85 14.61 4.51
N LEU A 272 9.65 13.79 5.56
CA LEU A 272 8.55 14.02 6.50
C LEU A 272 8.76 15.33 7.28
N ARG A 273 9.98 15.58 7.78
CA ARG A 273 10.31 16.81 8.49
C ARG A 273 10.04 18.05 7.64
N ASP A 274 10.49 18.05 6.38
CA ASP A 274 10.53 19.24 5.54
C ASP A 274 9.24 19.45 4.73
N LEU A 275 8.60 18.37 4.22
CA LEU A 275 7.36 18.43 3.45
C LEU A 275 6.09 18.30 4.30
N GLY A 276 6.21 17.73 5.51
CA GLY A 276 5.19 17.84 6.53
C GLY A 276 3.97 16.92 6.38
N SER A 277 4.02 15.86 5.60
CA SER A 277 2.90 14.90 5.46
C SER A 277 2.76 13.98 6.69
N ALA A 278 2.62 14.57 7.87
CA ALA A 278 2.50 13.84 9.13
C ALA A 278 1.10 13.29 9.35
N MET A 279 1.03 12.07 9.90
CA MET A 279 -0.24 11.47 10.33
C MET A 279 -0.72 12.09 11.64
N SER A 280 -2.01 12.40 11.73
CA SER A 280 -2.63 12.80 13.00
C SER A 280 -2.64 11.62 13.99
N PRO A 281 -2.32 11.83 15.29
CA PRO A 281 -2.46 10.80 16.32
C PRO A 281 -3.88 10.22 16.44
N PHE A 282 -4.91 11.00 16.18
CA PHE A 282 -6.29 10.49 16.09
C PHE A 282 -6.46 9.51 14.94
N ASN A 283 -5.93 9.81 13.76
CA ASN A 283 -5.99 8.89 12.62
C ASN A 283 -5.20 7.61 12.92
N ALA A 284 -4.00 7.74 13.52
CA ALA A 284 -3.20 6.58 13.93
C ALA A 284 -3.98 5.68 14.90
N PHE A 285 -4.68 6.26 15.89
CA PHE A 285 -5.53 5.50 16.81
C PHE A 285 -6.67 4.77 16.09
N MET A 286 -7.36 5.44 15.14
CA MET A 286 -8.40 4.81 14.33
C MET A 286 -7.86 3.65 13.49
N PHE A 287 -6.65 3.80 12.94
CA PHE A 287 -5.99 2.73 12.20
C PHE A 287 -5.56 1.57 13.10
N LEU A 288 -5.11 1.84 14.32
CA LEU A 288 -4.81 0.78 15.31
C LEU A 288 -6.05 -0.05 15.61
N GLN A 289 -7.21 0.57 15.83
CA GLN A 289 -8.47 -0.13 16.03
C GLN A 289 -8.86 -1.00 14.81
N GLY A 290 -8.74 -0.45 13.61
CA GLY A 290 -8.98 -1.20 12.38
C GLY A 290 -8.00 -2.37 12.19
N LEU A 291 -6.72 -2.14 12.48
CA LEU A 291 -5.66 -3.15 12.34
C LEU A 291 -5.87 -4.35 13.27
N GLU A 292 -6.36 -4.14 14.47
CA GLU A 292 -6.60 -5.21 15.45
C GLU A 292 -7.58 -6.28 14.95
N THR A 293 -8.48 -5.91 14.07
CA THR A 293 -9.45 -6.84 13.45
C THR A 293 -9.17 -7.12 11.97
N LEU A 294 -8.06 -6.63 11.43
CA LEU A 294 -7.73 -6.80 10.01
C LEU A 294 -7.76 -8.27 9.54
N PRO A 295 -7.14 -9.25 10.24
CA PRO A 295 -7.14 -10.64 9.75
C PRO A 295 -8.56 -11.22 9.65
N LEU A 296 -9.41 -10.96 10.65
CA LEU A 296 -10.80 -11.41 10.65
C LEU A 296 -11.62 -10.78 9.50
N ARG A 297 -11.42 -9.47 9.28
CA ARG A 297 -12.10 -8.78 8.19
C ARG A 297 -11.61 -9.28 6.83
N MET A 298 -10.30 -9.47 6.65
CA MET A 298 -9.75 -9.97 5.39
C MET A 298 -10.23 -11.37 5.06
N GLU A 299 -10.30 -12.28 6.05
CA GLU A 299 -10.89 -13.60 5.86
C GLU A 299 -12.33 -13.50 5.33
N ARG A 300 -13.16 -12.65 5.95
CA ARG A 300 -14.56 -12.44 5.53
C ARG A 300 -14.66 -11.73 4.17
N HIS A 301 -13.90 -10.67 3.92
CA HIS A 301 -13.84 -10.02 2.62
C HIS A 301 -13.49 -11.01 1.50
N CYS A 302 -12.44 -11.81 1.70
CA CYS A 302 -11.98 -12.77 0.70
C CYS A 302 -13.01 -13.88 0.46
N SER A 303 -13.58 -14.48 1.51
CA SER A 303 -14.58 -15.54 1.38
C SER A 303 -15.85 -15.06 0.68
N ASN A 304 -16.34 -13.88 1.06
CA ASN A 304 -17.49 -13.26 0.41
C ASN A 304 -17.19 -12.96 -1.08
N THR A 305 -16.00 -12.42 -1.37
CA THR A 305 -15.64 -12.06 -2.75
C THR A 305 -15.51 -13.28 -3.66
N VAL A 306 -14.95 -14.38 -3.16
CA VAL A 306 -14.90 -15.66 -3.91
C VAL A 306 -16.32 -16.14 -4.22
N ALA A 307 -17.21 -16.17 -3.23
CA ALA A 307 -18.59 -16.60 -3.43
C ALA A 307 -19.34 -15.70 -4.42
N VAL A 308 -19.14 -14.37 -4.35
CA VAL A 308 -19.70 -13.41 -5.33
C VAL A 308 -19.14 -13.67 -6.72
N ALA A 309 -17.83 -13.86 -6.87
CA ALA A 309 -17.21 -14.11 -8.17
C ALA A 309 -17.72 -15.39 -8.82
N GLU A 310 -17.86 -16.47 -8.04
CA GLU A 310 -18.42 -17.75 -8.50
C GLU A 310 -19.91 -17.64 -8.92
N TRP A 311 -20.68 -16.83 -8.20
CA TRP A 311 -22.09 -16.58 -8.51
C TRP A 311 -22.22 -15.73 -9.77
N LEU A 312 -21.46 -14.62 -9.87
CA LEU A 312 -21.44 -13.73 -11.04
C LEU A 312 -21.02 -14.46 -12.32
N ALA A 313 -20.06 -15.38 -12.24
CA ALA A 313 -19.60 -16.15 -13.41
C ALA A 313 -20.70 -17.01 -14.05
N LYS A 314 -21.80 -17.28 -13.35
CA LYS A 314 -22.95 -18.04 -13.83
C LYS A 314 -24.15 -17.14 -14.20
N HIS A 315 -24.08 -15.84 -13.91
CA HIS A 315 -25.19 -14.93 -14.09
C HIS A 315 -25.35 -14.51 -15.56
N PRO A 316 -26.56 -14.61 -16.17
CA PRO A 316 -26.75 -14.38 -17.61
C PRO A 316 -26.42 -12.95 -18.08
N ALA A 317 -26.56 -11.93 -17.23
CA ALA A 317 -26.26 -10.53 -17.55
C ALA A 317 -24.74 -10.21 -17.51
N VAL A 318 -23.92 -11.10 -16.95
CA VAL A 318 -22.47 -10.93 -16.83
C VAL A 318 -21.76 -11.57 -18.02
N GLU A 319 -20.87 -10.85 -18.63
CA GLU A 319 -20.02 -11.31 -19.74
C GLU A 319 -18.72 -11.94 -19.22
N THR A 320 -18.07 -11.22 -18.28
CA THR A 320 -16.75 -11.63 -17.72
C THR A 320 -16.66 -11.24 -16.25
N VAL A 321 -16.06 -12.10 -15.45
CA VAL A 321 -15.69 -11.81 -14.06
C VAL A 321 -14.18 -11.69 -13.97
N ILE A 322 -13.70 -10.61 -13.33
CA ILE A 322 -12.29 -10.31 -13.12
C ILE A 322 -11.99 -10.47 -11.63
N HIS A 323 -11.43 -11.63 -11.28
CA HIS A 323 -11.05 -11.96 -9.91
C HIS A 323 -9.96 -13.05 -9.92
N PRO A 324 -8.95 -13.01 -9.01
CA PRO A 324 -7.85 -13.99 -9.04
C PRO A 324 -8.31 -15.45 -8.89
N SER A 325 -9.41 -15.71 -8.18
CA SER A 325 -9.96 -17.08 -8.05
C SER A 325 -10.50 -17.64 -9.36
N GLN A 326 -10.88 -16.80 -10.31
CA GLN A 326 -11.43 -17.18 -11.61
C GLN A 326 -10.36 -17.26 -12.72
N GLN A 327 -9.13 -16.87 -12.41
CA GLN A 327 -7.99 -16.97 -13.33
C GLN A 327 -7.57 -18.42 -13.54
N THR A 328 -6.83 -18.68 -14.62
CA THR A 328 -6.32 -20.01 -14.99
C THR A 328 -4.82 -19.92 -15.33
N GLY A 329 -4.18 -21.06 -15.50
CA GLY A 329 -2.78 -21.16 -15.92
C GLY A 329 -1.82 -20.42 -14.98
N GLU A 330 -0.89 -19.67 -15.56
CA GLU A 330 0.17 -18.98 -14.84
C GLU A 330 -0.34 -17.89 -13.88
N LEU A 331 -1.36 -17.12 -14.28
CA LEU A 331 -1.97 -16.11 -13.43
C LEU A 331 -2.58 -16.73 -12.16
N LYS A 332 -3.27 -17.85 -12.28
CA LYS A 332 -3.83 -18.56 -11.13
C LYS A 332 -2.73 -19.12 -10.22
N ALA A 333 -1.70 -19.74 -10.80
CA ALA A 333 -0.57 -20.26 -10.03
C ALA A 333 0.15 -19.12 -9.26
N ARG A 334 0.27 -17.96 -9.86
CA ARG A 334 0.84 -16.74 -9.22
C ARG A 334 -0.05 -16.24 -8.09
N ALA A 335 -1.36 -16.17 -8.31
CA ALA A 335 -2.31 -15.79 -7.25
C ALA A 335 -2.27 -16.77 -6.07
N ASP A 336 -2.22 -18.08 -6.34
CA ASP A 336 -2.11 -19.10 -5.29
C ASP A 336 -0.81 -18.99 -4.51
N LYS A 337 0.32 -18.72 -5.19
CA LYS A 337 1.64 -18.53 -4.57
C LYS A 337 1.66 -17.36 -3.58
N TYR A 338 1.09 -16.20 -3.94
CA TYR A 338 1.25 -14.97 -3.17
C TYR A 338 0.07 -14.66 -2.24
N LEU A 339 -1.15 -15.12 -2.57
CA LEU A 339 -2.35 -14.75 -1.81
C LEU A 339 -2.86 -15.89 -0.90
N ASN A 340 -2.18 -17.04 -0.85
CA ASN A 340 -2.50 -18.16 0.06
C ASN A 340 -3.98 -18.60 0.01
N GLY A 341 -4.62 -18.53 -1.15
CA GLY A 341 -6.03 -18.89 -1.34
C GLY A 341 -7.06 -17.86 -0.89
N GLN A 342 -6.64 -16.68 -0.43
CA GLN A 342 -7.57 -15.63 0.03
C GLN A 342 -8.02 -14.66 -1.10
N TYR A 343 -7.30 -14.46 -2.13
CA TYR A 343 -7.59 -13.76 -3.41
C TYR A 343 -8.03 -12.29 -3.33
N GLY A 344 -8.18 -11.68 -2.15
CA GLY A 344 -8.55 -10.27 -1.95
C GLY A 344 -10.05 -10.00 -1.90
N GLY A 345 -10.41 -8.75 -1.60
CA GLY A 345 -11.80 -8.28 -1.43
C GLY A 345 -12.33 -7.45 -2.61
N LEU A 346 -11.63 -7.42 -3.75
CA LEU A 346 -12.05 -6.72 -4.96
C LEU A 346 -12.49 -7.71 -6.04
N CYS A 347 -13.57 -7.39 -6.74
CA CYS A 347 -14.05 -8.13 -7.90
C CYS A 347 -14.45 -7.14 -8.99
N GLY A 348 -14.02 -7.39 -10.22
CA GLY A 348 -14.52 -6.73 -11.42
C GLY A 348 -15.53 -7.61 -12.13
N MET A 349 -16.54 -7.01 -12.77
CA MET A 349 -17.39 -7.69 -13.72
C MET A 349 -17.61 -6.80 -14.95
N VAL A 350 -17.77 -7.44 -16.12
CA VAL A 350 -18.19 -6.77 -17.34
C VAL A 350 -19.64 -7.16 -17.63
N LEU A 351 -20.51 -6.18 -17.77
CA LEU A 351 -21.92 -6.39 -18.04
C LEU A 351 -22.19 -6.41 -19.56
N LYS A 352 -23.04 -7.32 -19.99
CA LYS A 352 -23.65 -7.28 -21.33
C LYS A 352 -24.51 -6.01 -21.44
N GLY A 353 -24.41 -5.30 -22.55
CA GLY A 353 -25.11 -4.01 -22.73
C GLY A 353 -24.27 -2.77 -22.45
N GLY A 354 -22.98 -2.96 -22.07
CA GLY A 354 -21.98 -1.91 -22.03
C GLY A 354 -22.26 -0.80 -21.01
N LYS A 355 -21.99 0.46 -21.40
CA LYS A 355 -22.00 1.62 -20.50
C LYS A 355 -23.36 1.85 -19.83
N ASP A 356 -24.44 1.72 -20.59
CA ASP A 356 -25.79 1.97 -20.08
C ASP A 356 -26.23 0.91 -19.07
N ALA A 357 -25.85 -0.36 -19.30
CA ALA A 357 -26.07 -1.44 -18.36
C ALA A 357 -25.30 -1.20 -17.06
N GLY A 358 -24.02 -0.78 -17.14
CA GLY A 358 -23.20 -0.44 -15.98
C GLY A 358 -23.80 0.68 -15.14
N ALA A 359 -24.25 1.77 -15.77
CA ALA A 359 -24.90 2.89 -15.08
C ALA A 359 -26.20 2.45 -14.40
N LYS A 360 -27.07 1.74 -15.13
CA LYS A 360 -28.37 1.27 -14.62
C LYS A 360 -28.19 0.28 -13.46
N PHE A 361 -27.22 -0.60 -13.54
CA PHE A 361 -26.86 -1.51 -12.46
C PHE A 361 -26.50 -0.75 -11.18
N ILE A 362 -25.60 0.23 -11.27
CA ILE A 362 -25.17 1.04 -10.11
C ILE A 362 -26.37 1.75 -9.48
N ASP A 363 -27.22 2.37 -10.29
CA ASP A 363 -28.40 3.11 -9.82
C ASP A 363 -29.48 2.19 -9.18
N SER A 364 -29.43 0.89 -9.47
CA SER A 364 -30.37 -0.11 -8.95
C SER A 364 -29.93 -0.76 -7.64
N LEU A 365 -28.67 -0.61 -7.22
CA LEU A 365 -28.15 -1.12 -5.95
C LEU A 365 -28.84 -0.44 -4.76
N LYS A 366 -29.14 -1.21 -3.72
CA LYS A 366 -29.83 -0.75 -2.50
C LYS A 366 -28.96 -0.81 -1.26
N MET A 367 -28.10 -1.82 -1.15
CA MET A 367 -27.21 -2.03 -0.01
C MET A 367 -25.80 -1.51 -0.29
N PHE A 368 -25.29 -1.72 -1.50
CA PHE A 368 -23.97 -1.24 -1.88
C PHE A 368 -23.89 0.27 -1.91
N TYR A 369 -22.83 0.84 -1.35
CA TYR A 369 -22.57 2.28 -1.49
C TYR A 369 -21.91 2.57 -2.83
N HIS A 370 -22.45 3.52 -3.60
CA HIS A 370 -21.82 4.03 -4.81
C HIS A 370 -20.76 5.06 -4.45
N VAL A 371 -19.50 4.63 -4.33
CA VAL A 371 -18.39 5.48 -3.88
C VAL A 371 -17.04 5.01 -4.44
N ALA A 372 -16.18 5.98 -4.75
CA ALA A 372 -14.81 5.73 -5.23
C ALA A 372 -13.85 5.34 -4.09
N ASN A 373 -14.12 4.24 -3.38
CA ASN A 373 -13.27 3.71 -2.32
C ASN A 373 -13.16 2.18 -2.44
N ILE A 374 -12.28 1.56 -1.62
CA ILE A 374 -12.13 0.11 -1.47
C ILE A 374 -11.82 -0.24 -0.02
N GLY A 375 -12.05 -1.49 0.37
CA GLY A 375 -11.59 -2.02 1.66
C GLY A 375 -12.37 -1.53 2.87
N ASP A 376 -13.55 -0.93 2.67
CA ASP A 376 -14.50 -0.63 3.74
C ASP A 376 -15.20 -1.92 4.19
N ALA A 377 -15.59 -1.99 5.46
CA ALA A 377 -16.39 -3.09 6.00
C ALA A 377 -17.74 -3.25 5.26
N ARG A 378 -18.24 -2.18 4.67
CA ARG A 378 -19.43 -2.16 3.81
C ARG A 378 -19.07 -2.43 2.37
N SER A 379 -19.98 -3.08 1.66
CA SER A 379 -19.85 -3.32 0.21
C SER A 379 -19.98 -2.02 -0.58
N LEU A 380 -19.07 -1.81 -1.54
CA LEU A 380 -18.99 -0.63 -2.37
C LEU A 380 -18.99 -1.01 -3.85
N ALA A 381 -19.58 -0.18 -4.69
CA ALA A 381 -19.59 -0.35 -6.13
C ALA A 381 -19.26 0.96 -6.86
N ILE A 382 -18.62 0.87 -8.02
CA ILE A 382 -18.38 2.00 -8.92
C ILE A 382 -18.35 1.53 -10.37
N HIS A 383 -18.83 2.38 -11.27
CA HIS A 383 -18.70 2.21 -12.72
C HIS A 383 -17.60 3.13 -13.25
N PRO A 384 -16.36 2.63 -13.42
CA PRO A 384 -15.20 3.48 -13.73
C PRO A 384 -15.32 4.26 -15.03
N ALA A 385 -15.92 3.68 -16.06
CA ALA A 385 -16.09 4.35 -17.36
C ALA A 385 -16.91 5.66 -17.30
N THR A 386 -17.80 5.80 -16.30
CA THR A 386 -18.59 7.03 -16.09
C THR A 386 -18.05 7.92 -14.97
N THR A 387 -17.02 7.48 -14.24
CA THR A 387 -16.50 8.16 -13.03
C THR A 387 -14.99 8.34 -13.08
N THR A 388 -14.24 7.41 -12.52
CA THR A 388 -12.77 7.52 -12.32
C THR A 388 -11.96 7.53 -13.62
N HIS A 389 -12.50 7.01 -14.71
CA HIS A 389 -11.87 6.94 -16.04
C HIS A 389 -12.65 7.71 -17.11
N SER A 390 -13.63 8.55 -16.71
CA SER A 390 -14.48 9.28 -17.66
C SER A 390 -13.75 10.30 -18.53
N GLN A 391 -12.52 10.67 -18.15
CA GLN A 391 -11.67 11.60 -18.91
C GLN A 391 -10.86 10.90 -20.04
N LEU A 392 -10.80 9.57 -20.03
CA LEU A 392 -10.08 8.77 -21.01
C LEU A 392 -10.99 8.47 -22.22
N SER A 393 -10.38 8.36 -23.41
CA SER A 393 -11.07 7.82 -24.59
C SER A 393 -11.45 6.35 -24.39
N ALA A 394 -12.34 5.81 -25.24
CA ALA A 394 -12.72 4.42 -25.15
C ALA A 394 -11.53 3.46 -25.32
N GLU A 395 -10.59 3.78 -26.21
CA GLU A 395 -9.37 3.01 -26.45
C GLU A 395 -8.44 3.07 -25.24
N GLU A 396 -8.31 4.23 -24.59
CA GLU A 396 -7.50 4.39 -23.38
C GLU A 396 -8.13 3.66 -22.19
N GLN A 397 -9.46 3.67 -22.06
CA GLN A 397 -10.17 2.89 -21.04
C GLN A 397 -9.91 1.40 -21.22
N GLU A 398 -10.05 0.86 -22.42
CA GLU A 398 -9.75 -0.55 -22.72
C GLU A 398 -8.30 -0.90 -22.40
N ALA A 399 -7.35 -0.07 -22.74
CA ALA A 399 -5.92 -0.28 -22.44
C ALA A 399 -5.65 -0.36 -20.94
N THR A 400 -6.42 0.36 -20.11
CA THR A 400 -6.34 0.30 -18.64
C THR A 400 -7.10 -0.87 -18.03
N GLY A 401 -7.82 -1.69 -18.83
CA GLY A 401 -8.65 -2.80 -18.37
C GLY A 401 -10.06 -2.38 -17.93
N VAL A 402 -10.50 -1.19 -18.35
CA VAL A 402 -11.84 -0.65 -18.06
C VAL A 402 -12.64 -0.62 -19.36
N SER A 403 -13.35 -1.72 -19.68
CA SER A 403 -14.32 -1.71 -20.78
C SER A 403 -15.58 -0.91 -20.42
N ALA A 404 -16.38 -0.58 -21.43
CA ALA A 404 -17.60 0.23 -21.24
C ALA A 404 -18.61 -0.35 -20.23
N GLY A 405 -18.69 -1.69 -20.13
CA GLY A 405 -19.54 -2.39 -19.17
C GLY A 405 -18.87 -2.80 -17.86
N TYR A 406 -17.63 -2.36 -17.63
CA TYR A 406 -16.88 -2.75 -16.43
C TYR A 406 -17.43 -2.09 -15.17
N VAL A 407 -17.77 -2.90 -14.18
CA VAL A 407 -18.14 -2.47 -12.82
C VAL A 407 -17.12 -3.06 -11.83
N ARG A 408 -16.60 -2.23 -10.93
CA ARG A 408 -15.76 -2.67 -9.81
C ARG A 408 -16.60 -2.78 -8.56
N LEU A 409 -16.51 -3.92 -7.90
CA LEU A 409 -17.07 -4.21 -6.59
C LEU A 409 -15.94 -4.30 -5.56
N SER A 410 -16.11 -3.66 -4.39
CA SER A 410 -15.32 -3.91 -3.18
C SER A 410 -16.27 -4.57 -2.19
N ILE A 411 -16.11 -5.87 -2.04
CA ILE A 411 -17.04 -6.70 -1.26
C ILE A 411 -16.76 -6.53 0.22
N GLY A 412 -17.80 -6.22 0.98
CA GLY A 412 -17.75 -6.00 2.41
C GLY A 412 -17.86 -7.29 3.25
N ILE A 413 -18.13 -7.10 4.53
CA ILE A 413 -18.22 -8.21 5.50
C ILE A 413 -19.67 -8.54 5.88
N GLU A 414 -20.66 -8.02 5.15
CA GLU A 414 -22.08 -8.34 5.32
C GLU A 414 -22.32 -9.83 5.11
N HIS A 415 -23.53 -10.30 5.42
CA HIS A 415 -23.93 -11.68 5.14
C HIS A 415 -23.95 -11.92 3.63
N ILE A 416 -23.39 -13.03 3.17
CA ILE A 416 -23.23 -13.33 1.75
C ILE A 416 -24.57 -13.36 1.00
N ASP A 417 -25.63 -13.87 1.62
CA ASP A 417 -26.94 -13.94 0.98
C ASP A 417 -27.52 -12.54 0.73
N ASP A 418 -27.27 -11.57 1.62
CA ASP A 418 -27.71 -10.18 1.44
C ASP A 418 -26.94 -9.51 0.31
N ILE A 419 -25.61 -9.76 0.23
CA ILE A 419 -24.76 -9.27 -0.86
C ILE A 419 -25.27 -9.79 -2.20
N ILE A 420 -25.49 -11.11 -2.32
CA ILE A 420 -25.97 -11.74 -3.55
C ILE A 420 -27.38 -11.25 -3.90
N SER A 421 -28.27 -11.11 -2.91
CA SER A 421 -29.64 -10.62 -3.13
C SER A 421 -29.66 -9.20 -3.70
N ASP A 422 -28.79 -8.30 -3.22
CA ASP A 422 -28.72 -6.93 -3.74
C ASP A 422 -28.13 -6.90 -5.16
N LEU A 423 -27.12 -7.71 -5.44
CA LEU A 423 -26.56 -7.85 -6.79
C LEU A 423 -27.59 -8.43 -7.77
N ASP A 424 -28.32 -9.47 -7.38
CA ASP A 424 -29.32 -10.15 -8.23
C ASP A 424 -30.47 -9.22 -8.61
N GLN A 425 -31.04 -8.50 -7.62
CA GLN A 425 -32.13 -7.55 -7.89
C GLN A 425 -31.67 -6.38 -8.77
N ALA A 426 -30.41 -5.95 -8.68
CA ALA A 426 -29.86 -4.89 -9.52
C ALA A 426 -29.56 -5.38 -10.95
N LEU A 427 -29.02 -6.61 -11.09
CA LEU A 427 -28.78 -7.25 -12.38
C LEU A 427 -30.06 -7.60 -13.13
N ALA A 428 -31.18 -7.83 -12.42
CA ALA A 428 -32.49 -8.05 -13.04
C ALA A 428 -33.04 -6.78 -13.73
N GLN A 429 -32.43 -5.63 -13.53
CA GLN A 429 -32.85 -4.37 -14.15
C GLN A 429 -32.12 -4.06 -15.46
N VAL A 430 -31.05 -4.79 -15.79
CA VAL A 430 -30.17 -4.51 -16.94
C VAL A 430 -30.28 -5.53 -18.05
#